data_218997e65f5502c5b543922bb2730c78
#
_entry.id   218997e65f5502c5b543922bb2730c78
#
_cell.length_a   1.000
_cell.length_b   1.000
_cell.length_c   1.000
_cell.angle_alpha   90.00
_cell.angle_beta   90.00
_cell.angle_gamma   90.00
#
_symmetry.space_group_name_H-M   'P 1'
#
loop_
_entity.id
_entity.type
_entity.pdbx_description
1 polymer ?
#
loop_
_entity_poly.entity_id
_entity_poly.type
_entity_poly.pdbx_seq_one_letter_code
_entity_poly.pdbx_strand_id
1 'polypeptide(L)' 'MNLVYGVIAEIGSEQGRRTGKVRVGGAIKRISLDLLADPTLGDKVLVCEGVALAKVEDPVM' A
#
# COMPACT_ATOMS: atom_id res chain seq x y z
N MET A 1 -15.00 9.37 -3.77
CA MET A 1 -13.59 8.97 -3.61
C MET A 1 -13.37 8.43 -2.21
N ASN A 2 -12.88 7.21 -2.13
CA ASN A 2 -12.65 6.56 -0.84
C ASN A 2 -11.18 6.43 -0.57
N LEU A 3 -10.71 7.17 0.42
CA LEU A 3 -9.34 7.06 0.88
C LEU A 3 -9.31 6.22 2.14
N VAL A 4 -8.49 5.20 2.15
CA VAL A 4 -8.33 4.34 3.32
C VAL A 4 -6.87 4.14 3.61
N TYR A 5 -6.57 3.82 4.86
CA TYR A 5 -5.21 3.47 5.24
C TYR A 5 -5.06 1.97 5.30
N GLY A 6 -3.90 1.49 4.92
CA GLY A 6 -3.61 0.08 5.03
C GLY A 6 -2.14 -0.14 5.32
N VAL A 7 -1.80 -1.39 5.60
CA VAL A 7 -0.42 -1.77 5.91
C VAL A 7 0.03 -2.81 4.90
N ILE A 8 1.19 -2.59 4.29
CA ILE A 8 1.71 -3.49 3.28
C ILE A 8 2.09 -4.82 3.94
N ALA A 9 1.44 -5.89 3.49
CA ALA A 9 1.68 -7.22 4.00
C ALA A 9 2.52 -8.08 3.05
N GLU A 10 2.54 -7.74 1.76
CA GLU A 10 3.28 -8.50 0.78
C GLU A 10 3.60 -7.60 -0.40
N ILE A 11 4.77 -7.78 -0.98
CA ILE A 11 5.20 -7.01 -2.14
C ILE A 11 5.62 -7.99 -3.22
N GLY A 12 5.18 -7.73 -4.45
CA GLY A 12 5.55 -8.54 -5.59
C GLY A 12 5.59 -7.69 -6.84
N SER A 13 5.88 -8.34 -7.93
CA SER A 13 5.86 -7.67 -9.22
C SER A 13 5.14 -8.56 -10.23
N GLU A 14 4.39 -7.95 -11.11
CA GLU A 14 3.60 -8.66 -12.08
C GLU A 14 3.68 -7.88 -13.38
N GLN A 15 4.22 -8.52 -14.42
CA GLN A 15 4.36 -7.90 -15.73
C GLN A 15 5.06 -6.54 -15.67
N GLY A 16 6.13 -6.46 -14.89
CA GLY A 16 6.90 -5.25 -14.76
C GLY A 16 6.29 -4.19 -13.85
N ARG A 17 5.14 -4.48 -13.29
CA ARG A 17 4.48 -3.55 -12.37
C ARG A 17 4.59 -4.05 -10.95
N ARG A 18 4.79 -3.12 -10.04
CA ARG A 18 4.89 -3.45 -8.64
C ARG A 18 3.50 -3.52 -8.03
N THR A 19 3.20 -4.64 -7.41
CA THR A 19 1.93 -4.85 -6.74
C THR A 19 2.19 -5.41 -5.35
N GLY A 20 1.18 -5.42 -4.54
CA GLY A 20 1.31 -5.99 -3.22
C GLY A 20 -0.04 -6.29 -2.63
N LYS A 21 0.02 -6.89 -1.44
CA LYS A 21 -1.17 -7.11 -0.66
C LYS A 21 -1.12 -6.15 0.52
N VAL A 22 -2.22 -5.47 0.74
CA VAL A 22 -2.32 -4.46 1.77
C VAL A 22 -3.47 -4.83 2.68
N ARG A 23 -3.21 -4.81 3.97
CA ARG A 23 -4.24 -5.07 4.97
C ARG A 23 -4.98 -3.77 5.24
N VAL A 24 -6.27 -3.78 4.97
CA VAL A 24 -7.14 -2.64 5.20
C VAL A 24 -8.24 -3.11 6.14
N GLY A 25 -8.18 -2.67 7.38
CA GLY A 25 -9.10 -3.17 8.40
C GLY A 25 -8.91 -4.66 8.59
N GLY A 26 -9.95 -5.43 8.49
CA GLY A 26 -9.89 -6.88 8.62
C GLY A 26 -9.70 -7.63 7.32
N ALA A 27 -9.45 -6.94 6.20
CA ALA A 27 -9.36 -7.56 4.89
C ALA A 27 -7.99 -7.33 4.27
N ILE A 28 -7.59 -8.25 3.39
CA ILE A 28 -6.36 -8.10 2.63
C ILE A 28 -6.75 -7.93 1.17
N LYS A 29 -6.22 -6.88 0.55
CA LYS A 29 -6.56 -6.52 -0.81
C LYS A 29 -5.32 -6.41 -1.67
N ARG A 30 -5.45 -6.76 -2.94
CA ARG A 30 -4.37 -6.56 -3.90
C ARG A 30 -4.37 -5.11 -4.34
N ILE A 31 -3.24 -4.44 -4.18
CA ILE A 31 -3.12 -3.01 -4.40
C ILE A 31 -1.91 -2.75 -5.31
N SER A 32 -2.06 -1.82 -6.24
CA SER A 32 -0.93 -1.38 -7.06
C SER A 32 -0.01 -0.54 -6.19
N LEU A 33 1.29 -0.80 -6.27
CA LEU A 33 2.31 -0.08 -5.52
C LEU A 33 3.21 0.75 -6.43
N ASP A 34 2.84 0.91 -7.69
CA ASP A 34 3.68 1.59 -8.68
C ASP A 34 3.99 3.04 -8.35
N LEU A 35 3.10 3.70 -7.64
CA LEU A 35 3.30 5.12 -7.31
C LEU A 35 4.25 5.33 -6.13
N LEU A 36 4.56 4.26 -5.41
CA LEU A 36 5.44 4.37 -4.25
C LEU A 36 6.89 4.23 -4.67
N ALA A 37 7.74 5.11 -4.18
CA ALA A 37 9.15 5.09 -4.56
C ALA A 37 9.88 3.89 -3.98
N ASP A 38 9.57 3.54 -2.75
CA ASP A 38 10.32 2.49 -2.07
C ASP A 38 9.43 1.78 -1.04
N PRO A 39 8.47 0.99 -1.52
CA PRO A 39 7.56 0.31 -0.59
C PRO A 39 8.26 -0.81 0.15
N THR A 40 7.99 -0.92 1.44
CA THR A 40 8.53 -2.00 2.26
C THR A 40 7.41 -2.61 3.09
N LEU A 41 7.65 -3.85 3.50
CA LEU A 41 6.69 -4.55 4.34
C LEU A 41 6.49 -3.79 5.64
N GLY A 42 5.25 -3.69 6.06
CA GLY A 42 4.91 -2.99 7.29
C GLY A 42 4.66 -1.50 7.11
N ASP A 43 4.91 -0.96 5.92
CA ASP A 43 4.64 0.45 5.68
C ASP A 43 3.15 0.72 5.70
N LYS A 44 2.79 1.83 6.31
CA LYS A 44 1.42 2.32 6.28
C LYS A 44 1.25 3.18 5.04
N VAL A 45 0.22 2.92 4.29
CA VAL A 45 0.00 3.62 3.02
C VAL A 45 -1.42 4.12 2.93
N LEU A 46 -1.59 5.16 2.13
CA LEU A 46 -2.89 5.71 1.81
C LEU A 46 -3.33 5.10 0.48
N VAL A 47 -4.50 4.50 0.48
CA VAL A 47 -4.99 3.74 -0.68
C VAL A 47 -6.28 4.37 -1.18
N CYS A 48 -6.38 4.46 -2.50
CA CYS A 48 -7.60 4.93 -3.16
C CYS A 48 -7.85 4.04 -4.37
N GLU A 49 -9.01 3.39 -4.38
CA GLU A 49 -9.47 2.60 -5.52
C GLU A 49 -8.43 1.63 -6.06
N GLY A 50 -7.83 0.88 -5.16
CA GLY A 50 -6.90 -0.18 -5.55
C GLY A 50 -5.48 0.29 -5.80
N VAL A 51 -5.17 1.54 -5.53
CA VAL A 51 -3.84 2.10 -5.76
C VAL A 51 -3.32 2.74 -4.48
N ALA A 52 -2.09 2.40 -4.11
CA ALA A 52 -1.44 3.06 -2.99
C ALA A 52 -0.86 4.38 -3.49
N LEU A 53 -1.31 5.47 -2.91
CA LEU A 53 -0.93 6.81 -3.36
C LEU A 53 0.34 7.32 -2.71
N ALA A 54 0.54 7.01 -1.45
CA ALA A 54 1.67 7.55 -0.70
C ALA A 54 1.88 6.76 0.58
N LYS A 55 3.09 6.80 1.08
CA LYS A 55 3.38 6.28 2.41
C LYS A 55 2.93 7.30 3.43
N VAL A 56 2.43 6.81 4.54
CA VAL A 56 2.04 7.66 5.66
C VAL A 56 3.05 7.40 6.76
N GLU A 57 3.76 8.43 7.16
CA GLU A 57 4.72 8.30 8.23
C GLU A 57 4.10 8.80 9.52
N ASP A 58 4.19 7.97 10.55
CA ASP A 58 3.71 8.38 11.85
C ASP A 58 4.72 9.36 12.44
N PRO A 59 4.24 10.41 13.09
CA PRO A 59 5.17 11.32 13.74
C PRO A 59 5.99 10.58 14.80
N VAL A 60 7.28 10.84 14.78
CA VAL A 60 8.18 10.23 15.74
C VAL A 60 8.37 11.21 16.88
N MET A 61 8.10 10.74 18.06
CA MET A 61 8.21 11.58 19.25
C MET A 61 9.55 11.42 19.89
#